data_fd15f208a4f86a99d850693e84a5141e
#
_entry.id   fd15f208a4f86a99d850693e84a5141e
#
_cell.length_a   1.000
_cell.length_b   1.000
_cell.length_c   1.000
_cell.angle_alpha   90.00
_cell.angle_beta   90.00
_cell.angle_gamma   90.00
#
_symmetry.space_group_name_H-M   'P 1'
#
loop_
_entity.id
_entity.type
_entity.pdbx_description
1 polymer ?
#
loop_
_entity_poly.entity_id
_entity_poly.type
_entity_poly.pdbx_seq_one_letter_code
_entity_poly.pdbx_strand_id
1 'polypeptide(L)'
;TRNHVIYNASFVKIVAEKRIIRRKEVVDTKKVCHYIYKRYLLDALSAMGQGLFASLIIGLILGQLGRISGLGFLSTFTADAFISGKSTPVVGAAIGVAIAYGLKVHPLCMFACAAAGAIGYTQGGPVGSYLSAVFAAEAGGLVAGKTRVDIIVIPAVTIIVGGLVSMICAP
;
A
#
# COMPACT_ATOMS: atom_id res chain seq x y z
N THR A 1 60.36 -21.61 -10.62
CA THR A 1 59.85 -21.16 -9.27
C THR A 1 59.21 -19.76 -9.32
N ARG A 2 59.60 -18.87 -10.28
CA ARG A 2 59.09 -17.47 -10.33
C ARG A 2 57.69 -17.36 -10.96
N ASN A 3 57.28 -18.29 -11.82
CA ASN A 3 55.94 -18.28 -12.43
C ASN A 3 54.82 -18.74 -11.50
N HIS A 4 55.09 -19.59 -10.52
CA HIS A 4 54.10 -20.04 -9.53
C HIS A 4 53.66 -18.92 -8.57
N VAL A 5 54.55 -17.98 -8.24
CA VAL A 5 54.25 -16.86 -7.34
C VAL A 5 53.37 -15.82 -8.02
N ILE A 6 53.58 -15.58 -9.33
CA ILE A 6 52.78 -14.63 -10.09
C ILE A 6 51.37 -15.16 -10.32
N TYR A 7 51.15 -16.46 -10.60
CA TYR A 7 49.83 -17.09 -10.73
C TYR A 7 49.08 -17.04 -9.41
N ASN A 8 49.75 -17.26 -8.29
CA ASN A 8 49.10 -17.23 -6.97
C ASN A 8 48.65 -15.81 -6.57
N ALA A 9 49.47 -14.79 -6.89
CA ALA A 9 49.10 -13.39 -6.64
C ALA A 9 47.91 -12.92 -7.49
N SER A 10 47.85 -13.30 -8.78
CA SER A 10 46.71 -12.99 -9.65
C SER A 10 45.41 -13.69 -9.22
N PHE A 11 45.53 -14.95 -8.79
CA PHE A 11 44.39 -15.72 -8.32
C PHE A 11 43.81 -15.14 -7.01
N VAL A 12 44.67 -14.76 -6.07
CA VAL A 12 44.26 -14.10 -4.81
C VAL A 12 43.58 -12.76 -5.09
N LYS A 13 44.09 -11.99 -6.07
CA LYS A 13 43.51 -10.71 -6.45
C LYS A 13 42.10 -10.86 -7.03
N ILE A 14 41.91 -11.86 -7.91
CA ILE A 14 40.58 -12.17 -8.52
C ILE A 14 39.59 -12.65 -7.45
N VAL A 15 40.04 -13.49 -6.50
CA VAL A 15 39.17 -13.97 -5.41
C VAL A 15 38.80 -12.84 -4.45
N ALA A 16 39.75 -11.94 -4.16
CA ALA A 16 39.47 -10.76 -3.35
C ALA A 16 38.49 -9.80 -4.01
N GLU A 17 38.64 -9.55 -5.33
CA GLU A 17 37.75 -8.71 -6.11
C GLU A 17 36.32 -9.29 -6.19
N LYS A 18 36.19 -10.60 -6.42
CA LYS A 18 34.88 -11.30 -6.35
C LYS A 18 34.25 -11.22 -4.96
N ARG A 19 35.03 -11.28 -3.90
CA ARG A 19 34.52 -11.11 -2.52
C ARG A 19 34.04 -9.69 -2.25
N ILE A 20 34.72 -8.68 -2.78
CA ILE A 20 34.33 -7.28 -2.65
C ILE A 20 33.03 -7.00 -3.41
N ILE A 21 32.92 -7.50 -4.66
CA ILE A 21 31.71 -7.38 -5.49
C ILE A 21 30.53 -8.06 -4.78
N ARG A 22 30.69 -9.29 -4.32
CA ARG A 22 29.65 -10.02 -3.58
C ARG A 22 29.25 -9.32 -2.28
N ARG A 23 30.17 -8.70 -1.56
CA ARG A 23 29.84 -7.89 -0.37
C ARG A 23 29.04 -6.64 -0.72
N LYS A 24 29.36 -5.96 -1.81
CA LYS A 24 28.58 -4.81 -2.28
C LYS A 24 27.16 -5.22 -2.65
N GLU A 25 26.97 -6.30 -3.40
CA GLU A 25 25.65 -6.82 -3.75
C GLU A 25 24.82 -7.21 -2.52
N VAL A 26 25.41 -7.89 -1.54
CA VAL A 26 24.73 -8.28 -0.29
C VAL A 26 24.39 -7.06 0.57
N VAL A 27 25.26 -6.04 0.60
CA VAL A 27 24.98 -4.79 1.33
C VAL A 27 23.87 -4.00 0.66
N ASP A 28 23.85 -3.95 -0.68
CA ASP A 28 22.77 -3.28 -1.42
C ASP A 28 21.43 -4.02 -1.27
N THR A 29 21.45 -5.35 -1.32
CA THR A 29 20.24 -6.17 -1.10
C THR A 29 19.69 -5.97 0.31
N LYS A 30 20.53 -5.89 1.35
CA LYS A 30 20.08 -5.59 2.72
C LYS A 30 19.48 -4.20 2.84
N LYS A 31 20.07 -3.20 2.20
CA LYS A 31 19.54 -1.83 2.17
C LYS A 31 18.19 -1.77 1.44
N VAL A 32 18.08 -2.44 0.30
CA VAL A 32 16.82 -2.52 -0.47
C VAL A 32 15.74 -3.26 0.34
N CYS A 33 16.07 -4.40 0.94
CA CYS A 33 15.14 -5.15 1.79
C CYS A 33 14.68 -4.31 3.00
N HIS A 34 15.59 -3.61 3.66
CA HIS A 34 15.25 -2.71 4.77
C HIS A 34 14.38 -1.52 4.32
N TYR A 35 14.66 -0.96 3.15
CA TYR A 35 13.84 0.11 2.57
C TYR A 35 12.42 -0.36 2.23
N ILE A 36 12.29 -1.54 1.61
CA ILE A 36 11.00 -2.17 1.29
C ILE A 36 10.23 -2.44 2.58
N TYR A 37 10.86 -3.06 3.57
CA TYR A 37 10.24 -3.34 4.87
C TYR A 37 9.74 -2.07 5.55
N LYS A 38 10.58 -1.02 5.61
CA LYS A 38 10.21 0.26 6.22
C LYS A 38 9.03 0.90 5.48
N ARG A 39 9.10 0.97 4.15
CA ARG A 39 8.08 1.64 3.33
C ARG A 39 6.72 0.91 3.38
N TYR A 40 6.71 -0.40 3.20
CA TYR A 40 5.47 -1.15 3.10
C TYR A 40 4.95 -1.65 4.44
N LEU A 41 5.80 -2.14 5.35
CA LEU A 41 5.32 -2.59 6.65
C LEU A 41 5.16 -1.46 7.67
N LEU A 42 6.11 -0.54 7.77
CA LEU A 42 6.01 0.51 8.78
C LEU A 42 5.15 1.68 8.30
N ASP A 43 5.47 2.29 7.17
CA ASP A 43 4.79 3.51 6.72
C ASP A 43 3.37 3.21 6.22
N ALA A 44 3.18 2.20 5.35
CA ALA A 44 1.87 1.87 4.80
C ALA A 44 0.93 1.24 5.85
N LEU A 45 1.45 0.36 6.73
CA LEU A 45 0.63 -0.28 7.77
C LEU A 45 0.22 0.70 8.86
N SER A 46 1.11 1.63 9.25
CA SER A 46 0.76 2.69 10.21
C SER A 46 -0.28 3.65 9.63
N ALA A 47 -0.16 3.99 8.35
CA ALA A 47 -1.14 4.80 7.64
C ALA A 47 -2.50 4.08 7.53
N MET A 48 -2.52 2.77 7.26
CA MET A 48 -3.72 1.96 7.31
C MET A 48 -4.41 2.05 8.68
N GLY A 49 -3.63 1.98 9.77
CA GLY A 49 -4.16 2.14 11.13
C GLY A 49 -4.87 3.49 11.31
N GLN A 50 -4.28 4.58 10.84
CA GLN A 50 -4.91 5.90 10.89
C GLN A 50 -6.23 5.96 10.12
N GLY A 51 -6.29 5.35 8.92
CA GLY A 51 -7.52 5.26 8.14
C GLY A 51 -8.61 4.44 8.83
N LEU A 52 -8.25 3.32 9.45
CA LEU A 52 -9.17 2.51 10.25
C LEU A 52 -9.69 3.27 11.45
N PHE A 53 -8.84 3.93 12.22
CA PHE A 53 -9.26 4.72 13.38
C PHE A 53 -10.18 5.85 12.97
N ALA A 54 -9.84 6.60 11.94
CA ALA A 54 -10.64 7.72 11.47
C ALA A 54 -12.04 7.30 10.99
N SER A 55 -12.18 6.15 10.35
CA SER A 55 -13.47 5.68 9.82
C SER A 55 -14.27 4.85 10.84
N LEU A 56 -13.68 3.79 11.42
CA LEU A 56 -14.40 2.89 12.31
C LEU A 56 -14.77 3.53 13.64
N ILE A 57 -13.84 4.22 14.30
CA ILE A 57 -14.10 4.80 15.62
C ILE A 57 -15.11 5.94 15.51
N ILE A 58 -14.96 6.81 14.54
CA ILE A 58 -15.91 7.89 14.30
C ILE A 58 -17.29 7.33 13.92
N GLY A 59 -17.34 6.31 13.07
CA GLY A 59 -18.58 5.62 12.73
C GLY A 59 -19.30 5.02 13.94
N LEU A 60 -18.55 4.39 14.84
CA LEU A 60 -19.10 3.85 16.10
C LEU A 60 -19.61 4.95 17.04
N ILE A 61 -18.84 6.02 17.21
CA ILE A 61 -19.24 7.16 18.07
C ILE A 61 -20.53 7.79 17.54
N LEU A 62 -20.60 8.09 16.25
CA LEU A 62 -21.79 8.66 15.63
C LEU A 62 -23.00 7.73 15.73
N GLY A 63 -22.79 6.42 15.55
CA GLY A 63 -23.84 5.41 15.73
C GLY A 63 -24.37 5.34 17.16
N GLN A 64 -23.52 5.51 18.17
CA GLN A 64 -23.95 5.57 19.59
C GLN A 64 -24.69 6.88 19.91
N LEU A 65 -24.20 8.02 19.38
CA LEU A 65 -24.89 9.31 19.54
C LEU A 65 -26.28 9.29 18.88
N GLY A 66 -26.45 8.60 17.77
CA GLY A 66 -27.74 8.45 17.08
C GLY A 66 -28.80 7.67 17.88
N ARG A 67 -28.41 6.96 18.97
CA ARG A 67 -29.33 6.27 19.87
C ARG A 67 -29.99 7.21 20.89
N ILE A 68 -29.48 8.43 21.04
CA ILE A 68 -30.05 9.44 21.95
C ILE A 68 -31.33 10.01 21.33
N SER A 69 -32.37 10.16 22.14
CA SER A 69 -33.64 10.74 21.71
C SER A 69 -33.44 12.12 21.06
N GLY A 70 -33.86 12.27 19.83
CA GLY A 70 -33.73 13.51 19.06
C GLY A 70 -32.62 13.50 17.99
N LEU A 71 -31.66 12.56 18.04
CA LEU A 71 -30.55 12.45 17.08
C LEU A 71 -30.68 11.21 16.17
N GLY A 72 -31.89 10.67 16.03
CA GLY A 72 -32.16 9.45 15.26
C GLY A 72 -31.73 9.50 13.78
N PHE A 73 -31.66 10.70 13.17
CA PHE A 73 -31.15 10.86 11.80
C PHE A 73 -29.66 10.45 11.68
N LEU A 74 -28.91 10.60 12.77
CA LEU A 74 -27.48 10.22 12.80
C LEU A 74 -27.30 8.71 12.71
N SER A 75 -28.18 7.95 13.37
CA SER A 75 -28.12 6.48 13.33
C SER A 75 -28.46 5.95 11.94
N THR A 76 -29.41 6.57 11.23
CA THR A 76 -29.76 6.19 9.85
C THR A 76 -28.60 6.49 8.89
N PHE A 77 -27.99 7.66 9.04
CA PHE A 77 -26.85 8.07 8.23
C PHE A 77 -25.62 7.17 8.43
N THR A 78 -25.36 6.75 9.68
CA THR A 78 -24.16 5.95 9.99
C THR A 78 -24.37 4.45 9.82
N ALA A 79 -25.59 3.95 9.92
CA ALA A 79 -25.89 2.54 9.81
C ALA A 79 -25.49 1.97 8.44
N ASP A 80 -25.82 2.68 7.36
CA ASP A 80 -25.50 2.23 6.01
C ASP A 80 -24.04 2.48 5.61
N ALA A 81 -23.44 3.56 6.12
CA ALA A 81 -22.10 3.97 5.72
C ALA A 81 -20.97 3.26 6.50
N PHE A 82 -21.17 2.99 7.80
CA PHE A 82 -20.11 2.55 8.71
C PHE A 82 -20.39 1.24 9.45
N ILE A 83 -21.66 0.87 9.64
CA ILE A 83 -22.06 -0.22 10.56
C ILE A 83 -22.71 -1.40 9.83
N SER A 84 -23.11 -1.23 8.58
CA SER A 84 -23.76 -2.29 7.81
C SER A 84 -22.82 -3.47 7.57
N GLY A 85 -22.99 -4.51 8.35
CA GLY A 85 -22.09 -5.60 8.74
C GLY A 85 -21.48 -6.47 7.63
N LYS A 86 -21.60 -6.17 6.36
CA LYS A 86 -21.06 -7.03 5.30
C LYS A 86 -20.09 -6.36 4.34
N SER A 87 -20.12 -5.06 4.21
CA SER A 87 -19.15 -4.33 3.38
C SER A 87 -19.31 -2.83 3.61
N THR A 88 -18.41 -2.25 4.37
CA THR A 88 -18.36 -0.81 4.56
C THR A 88 -17.37 -0.20 3.56
N PRO A 89 -17.81 0.15 2.35
CA PRO A 89 -16.93 0.70 1.31
C PRO A 89 -16.27 1.99 1.77
N VAL A 90 -16.88 2.72 2.69
CA VAL A 90 -16.33 3.94 3.28
C VAL A 90 -15.07 3.66 4.09
N VAL A 91 -15.06 2.58 4.89
CA VAL A 91 -13.87 2.16 5.65
C VAL A 91 -12.74 1.75 4.71
N GLY A 92 -13.05 0.96 3.67
CA GLY A 92 -12.08 0.56 2.66
C GLY A 92 -11.51 1.76 1.90
N ALA A 93 -12.33 2.73 1.54
CA ALA A 93 -11.89 3.96 0.90
C ALA A 93 -10.96 4.78 1.81
N ALA A 94 -11.29 4.90 3.09
CA ALA A 94 -10.46 5.60 4.08
C ALA A 94 -9.09 4.92 4.24
N ILE A 95 -9.05 3.58 4.29
CA ILE A 95 -7.79 2.81 4.31
C ILE A 95 -6.99 3.08 3.03
N GLY A 96 -7.62 3.02 1.86
CA GLY A 96 -6.97 3.23 0.56
C GLY A 96 -6.32 4.61 0.45
N VAL A 97 -7.03 5.65 0.85
CA VAL A 97 -6.50 7.03 0.88
C VAL A 97 -5.36 7.17 1.89
N ALA A 98 -5.53 6.62 3.09
CA ALA A 98 -4.51 6.72 4.15
C ALA A 98 -3.20 6.04 3.73
N ILE A 99 -3.25 4.85 3.11
CA ILE A 99 -2.07 4.15 2.61
C ILE A 99 -1.40 4.95 1.49
N ALA A 100 -2.16 5.46 0.53
CA ALA A 100 -1.63 6.27 -0.56
C ALA A 100 -0.98 7.57 -0.04
N TYR A 101 -1.56 8.18 1.00
CA TYR A 101 -0.96 9.32 1.69
C TYR A 101 0.34 8.95 2.39
N GLY A 102 0.38 7.82 3.12
CA GLY A 102 1.59 7.31 3.78
C GLY A 102 2.72 6.99 2.80
N LEU A 103 2.37 6.46 1.63
CA LEU A 103 3.32 6.19 0.54
C LEU A 103 3.73 7.44 -0.26
N LYS A 104 3.11 8.59 0.01
CA LYS A 104 3.39 9.89 -0.63
C LYS A 104 3.27 9.83 -2.15
N VAL A 105 2.23 9.18 -2.66
CA VAL A 105 1.97 9.12 -4.10
C VAL A 105 1.33 10.40 -4.63
N HIS A 106 1.27 10.54 -5.95
CA HIS A 106 0.65 11.70 -6.60
C HIS A 106 -0.82 11.85 -6.17
N PRO A 107 -1.34 13.08 -5.94
CA PRO A 107 -2.70 13.31 -5.43
C PRO A 107 -3.80 12.60 -6.24
N LEU A 108 -3.67 12.58 -7.56
CA LEU A 108 -4.63 11.90 -8.43
C LEU A 108 -4.67 10.39 -8.20
N CYS A 109 -3.50 9.77 -7.98
CA CYS A 109 -3.39 8.36 -7.61
C CYS A 109 -4.00 8.10 -6.23
N MET A 110 -3.82 9.03 -5.28
CA MET A 110 -4.38 8.92 -3.93
C MET A 110 -5.92 8.84 -3.95
N PHE A 111 -6.58 9.66 -4.78
CA PHE A 111 -8.04 9.58 -4.93
C PHE A 111 -8.49 8.28 -5.60
N ALA A 112 -7.74 7.78 -6.58
CA ALA A 112 -8.04 6.49 -7.21
C ALA A 112 -7.84 5.30 -6.26
N CYS A 113 -6.89 5.39 -5.33
CA CYS A 113 -6.69 4.39 -4.28
C CYS A 113 -7.87 4.29 -3.31
N ALA A 114 -8.70 5.34 -3.17
CA ALA A 114 -9.94 5.26 -2.42
C ALA A 114 -10.89 4.19 -3.02
N ALA A 115 -11.06 4.21 -4.33
CA ALA A 115 -11.90 3.23 -5.02
C ALA A 115 -11.29 1.82 -4.95
N ALA A 116 -9.97 1.69 -5.17
CA ALA A 116 -9.27 0.41 -5.05
C ALA A 116 -9.37 -0.18 -3.63
N GLY A 117 -9.20 0.65 -2.60
CA GLY A 117 -9.35 0.25 -1.21
C GLY A 117 -10.78 -0.16 -0.85
N ALA A 118 -11.79 0.54 -1.37
CA ALA A 118 -13.19 0.17 -1.19
C ALA A 118 -13.50 -1.20 -1.79
N ILE A 119 -13.05 -1.46 -3.02
CA ILE A 119 -13.20 -2.76 -3.69
C ILE A 119 -12.46 -3.84 -2.90
N GLY A 120 -11.21 -3.58 -2.47
CA GLY A 120 -10.42 -4.51 -1.67
C GLY A 120 -11.07 -4.89 -0.36
N TYR A 121 -11.72 -3.92 0.29
CA TYR A 121 -12.42 -4.15 1.56
C TYR A 121 -13.62 -5.07 1.41
N THR A 122 -14.39 -4.93 0.34
CA THR A 122 -15.57 -5.77 0.10
C THR A 122 -15.23 -7.23 -0.17
N GLN A 123 -14.04 -7.50 -0.71
CA GLN A 123 -13.57 -8.84 -1.09
C GLN A 123 -12.79 -9.53 0.03
N GLY A 124 -11.87 -8.82 0.66
CA GLY A 124 -10.93 -9.40 1.64
C GLY A 124 -10.83 -8.63 2.96
N GLY A 125 -11.81 -7.77 3.27
CA GLY A 125 -11.81 -6.97 4.49
C GLY A 125 -10.62 -6.00 4.58
N PRO A 126 -10.14 -5.67 5.81
CA PRO A 126 -9.04 -4.73 6.00
C PRO A 126 -7.73 -5.14 5.30
N VAL A 127 -7.43 -6.45 5.27
CA VAL A 127 -6.21 -6.98 4.62
C VAL A 127 -6.32 -6.88 3.10
N GLY A 128 -7.49 -7.20 2.54
CA GLY A 128 -7.77 -7.05 1.11
C GLY A 128 -7.67 -5.59 0.68
N SER A 129 -8.20 -4.67 1.48
CA SER A 129 -8.07 -3.23 1.25
C SER A 129 -6.61 -2.77 1.27
N TYR A 130 -5.81 -3.28 2.23
CA TYR A 130 -4.39 -2.96 2.35
C TYR A 130 -3.61 -3.40 1.09
N LEU A 131 -3.74 -4.67 0.70
CA LEU A 131 -3.02 -5.19 -0.46
C LEU A 131 -3.46 -4.48 -1.75
N SER A 132 -4.77 -4.35 -1.97
CA SER A 132 -5.31 -3.62 -3.11
C SER A 132 -4.77 -2.19 -3.20
N ALA A 133 -4.78 -1.44 -2.09
CA ALA A 133 -4.33 -0.06 -2.06
C ALA A 133 -2.81 0.09 -2.26
N VAL A 134 -1.99 -0.80 -1.69
CA VAL A 134 -0.53 -0.77 -1.86
C VAL A 134 -0.16 -1.01 -3.33
N PHE A 135 -0.69 -2.08 -3.95
CA PHE A 135 -0.40 -2.37 -5.36
C PHE A 135 -0.96 -1.31 -6.29
N ALA A 136 -2.14 -0.79 -6.00
CA ALA A 136 -2.75 0.31 -6.75
C ALA A 136 -1.91 1.59 -6.67
N ALA A 137 -1.41 1.94 -5.49
CA ALA A 137 -0.57 3.11 -5.26
C ALA A 137 0.76 3.03 -6.02
N GLU A 138 1.41 1.86 -6.01
CA GLU A 138 2.66 1.65 -6.76
C GLU A 138 2.41 1.68 -8.27
N ALA A 139 1.37 1.01 -8.76
CA ALA A 139 1.03 1.01 -10.19
C ALA A 139 0.70 2.42 -10.70
N GLY A 140 -0.10 3.18 -9.95
CA GLY A 140 -0.42 4.57 -10.28
C GLY A 140 0.81 5.48 -10.21
N GLY A 141 1.69 5.27 -9.22
CA GLY A 141 2.95 6.00 -9.09
C GLY A 141 3.92 5.75 -10.25
N LEU A 142 3.96 4.53 -10.79
CA LEU A 142 4.80 4.20 -11.94
C LEU A 142 4.35 4.88 -13.25
N VAL A 143 3.07 5.17 -13.39
CA VAL A 143 2.49 5.79 -14.59
C VAL A 143 2.44 7.31 -14.46
N ALA A 144 2.36 7.84 -13.25
CA ALA A 144 2.29 9.27 -12.98
C ALA A 144 3.47 10.02 -13.61
N GLY A 145 3.16 11.07 -14.37
CA GLY A 145 4.13 11.91 -15.05
C GLY A 145 4.74 11.36 -16.33
N LYS A 146 4.28 10.20 -16.83
CA LYS A 146 4.80 9.58 -18.06
C LYS A 146 3.93 9.82 -19.29
N THR A 147 2.67 10.18 -19.11
CA THR A 147 1.71 10.35 -20.20
C THR A 147 1.15 11.76 -20.25
N ARG A 148 0.80 12.22 -21.46
CA ARG A 148 0.16 13.55 -21.62
C ARG A 148 -1.28 13.59 -21.10
N VAL A 149 -1.88 12.44 -20.85
CA VAL A 149 -3.28 12.26 -20.40
C VAL A 149 -3.30 11.59 -19.01
N ASP A 150 -2.37 11.95 -18.13
CA ASP A 150 -2.24 11.38 -16.79
C ASP A 150 -3.55 11.40 -16.00
N ILE A 151 -4.40 12.39 -16.24
CA ILE A 151 -5.66 12.56 -15.51
C ILE A 151 -6.64 11.40 -15.71
N ILE A 152 -6.55 10.67 -16.82
CA ILE A 152 -7.42 9.51 -17.12
C ILE A 152 -6.66 8.21 -16.89
N VAL A 153 -5.37 8.16 -17.27
CA VAL A 153 -4.57 6.94 -17.25
C VAL A 153 -4.21 6.53 -15.84
N ILE A 154 -3.86 7.48 -14.97
CA ILE A 154 -3.53 7.18 -13.57
C ILE A 154 -4.69 6.51 -12.84
N PRO A 155 -5.92 7.09 -12.79
CA PRO A 155 -7.04 6.44 -12.12
C PRO A 155 -7.41 5.09 -12.73
N ALA A 156 -7.38 4.97 -14.06
CA ALA A 156 -7.72 3.73 -14.74
C ALA A 156 -6.76 2.59 -14.35
N VAL A 157 -5.45 2.80 -14.43
CA VAL A 157 -4.45 1.80 -14.05
C VAL A 157 -4.53 1.47 -12.57
N THR A 158 -4.67 2.47 -11.71
CA THR A 158 -4.76 2.31 -10.26
C THR A 158 -5.95 1.43 -9.87
N ILE A 159 -7.14 1.68 -10.42
CA ILE A 159 -8.36 0.93 -10.11
C ILE A 159 -8.30 -0.49 -10.70
N ILE A 160 -7.80 -0.64 -11.92
CA ILE A 160 -7.69 -1.97 -12.54
C ILE A 160 -6.74 -2.86 -11.75
N VAL A 161 -5.55 -2.36 -11.42
CA VAL A 161 -4.56 -3.14 -10.65
C VAL A 161 -5.09 -3.46 -9.26
N GLY A 162 -5.66 -2.46 -8.56
CA GLY A 162 -6.26 -2.67 -7.25
C GLY A 162 -7.42 -3.67 -7.28
N GLY A 163 -8.28 -3.60 -8.29
CA GLY A 163 -9.38 -4.54 -8.49
C GLY A 163 -8.90 -5.97 -8.75
N LEU A 164 -7.90 -6.15 -9.60
CA LEU A 164 -7.31 -7.47 -9.88
C LEU A 164 -6.69 -8.09 -8.62
N VAL A 165 -5.93 -7.32 -7.86
CA VAL A 165 -5.36 -7.78 -6.58
C VAL A 165 -6.46 -8.16 -5.59
N SER A 166 -7.53 -7.38 -5.54
CA SER A 166 -8.71 -7.67 -4.72
C SER A 166 -9.36 -9.01 -5.08
N MET A 167 -9.49 -9.32 -6.36
CA MET A 167 -10.05 -10.61 -6.82
C MET A 167 -9.18 -11.81 -6.44
N ILE A 168 -7.85 -11.62 -6.38
CA ILE A 168 -6.93 -12.68 -5.92
C ILE A 168 -7.05 -12.88 -4.41
N CYS A 169 -7.37 -11.84 -3.66
CA CYS A 169 -7.56 -11.90 -2.20
C CYS A 169 -8.97 -12.32 -1.79
N ALA A 170 -9.90 -12.49 -2.73
CA ALA A 170 -11.24 -13.00 -2.45
C ALA A 170 -11.15 -14.48 -2.03
N PRO A 171 -11.84 -14.88 -0.94
CA PRO A 171 -11.86 -16.27 -0.47
C PRO A 171 -12.62 -17.21 -1.41
#